data_8ffe583a0b5e2716c72dbeb738db0053
#
_entry.id   8ffe583a0b5e2716c72dbeb738db0053
#
_cell.length_a   1.000
_cell.length_b   1.000
_cell.length_c   1.000
_cell.angle_alpha   90.00
_cell.angle_beta   90.00
_cell.angle_gamma   90.00
#
_symmetry.space_group_name_H-M   'P 1'
#
loop_
_entity.id
_entity.type
_entity.pdbx_description
1 polymer ?
#
loop_
_entity_poly.entity_id
_entity_poly.type
_entity_poly.pdbx_seq_one_letter_code
_entity_poly.pdbx_strand_id
1 'polypeptide(L)'
;YDVEKFIENTDKDDLPLVPEKYRLSQICIYPDREAAALATKEKLLSLRERIMNGEKFSTLARIYSQDPGSARRGGELGMASKSIFWPAFSDAAMSLKPGIVSQIVETPDGFHLIEVLEKKGDMFNARHILLKPEYTEEDQTKAFKTLDSLRTEIQNGNISFEMAARFYSQDPATRTNGGQMSDPNTGSSYFEKDQIKPEDYRAINGLDEGQISEPVASRDNEGRDGNLVYKIVRVDKIIPSHPASFSEDYDLMLNAAKNKLSMEAIDKFLNEKIATTYITIDPIFADCEFDHKGLEAKIKKEE
;
A
#
# COMPACT_ATOMS: atom_id res chain seq x y z
N TYR A 1 -34.10 9.05 -9.74
CA TYR A 1 -33.65 10.31 -9.18
C TYR A 1 -33.06 11.18 -10.27
N ASP A 2 -33.41 12.45 -10.30
CA ASP A 2 -33.05 13.37 -11.38
C ASP A 2 -31.74 14.07 -11.07
N VAL A 3 -30.63 13.46 -11.50
CA VAL A 3 -29.24 13.98 -11.31
C VAL A 3 -29.07 15.31 -12.06
N GLU A 4 -29.80 15.52 -13.18
CA GLU A 4 -29.79 16.80 -13.92
C GLU A 4 -30.29 17.93 -13.02
N LYS A 5 -31.43 17.73 -12.34
CA LYS A 5 -31.96 18.74 -11.39
C LYS A 5 -31.05 19.00 -10.21
N PHE A 6 -30.29 17.99 -9.77
CA PHE A 6 -29.30 18.19 -8.72
C PHE A 6 -28.21 19.16 -9.18
N ILE A 7 -27.71 18.98 -10.40
CA ILE A 7 -26.68 19.84 -10.99
C ILE A 7 -27.18 21.26 -11.22
N GLU A 8 -28.39 21.39 -11.83
CA GLU A 8 -28.99 22.70 -12.08
C GLU A 8 -29.23 23.54 -10.82
N ASN A 9 -29.46 22.87 -9.67
CA ASN A 9 -29.73 23.52 -8.39
C ASN A 9 -28.51 23.56 -7.45
N THR A 10 -27.31 23.15 -7.92
CA THR A 10 -26.08 23.17 -7.15
C THR A 10 -25.14 24.22 -7.75
N ASP A 11 -24.65 25.14 -6.93
CA ASP A 11 -23.66 26.11 -7.37
C ASP A 11 -22.40 25.39 -7.85
N LYS A 12 -21.73 25.94 -8.86
CA LYS A 12 -20.53 25.32 -9.45
C LYS A 12 -19.42 25.09 -8.44
N ASP A 13 -19.34 25.94 -7.44
CA ASP A 13 -18.33 25.85 -6.36
C ASP A 13 -18.67 24.76 -5.33
N ASP A 14 -19.93 24.29 -5.30
CA ASP A 14 -20.41 23.21 -4.43
C ASP A 14 -20.44 21.83 -5.13
N LEU A 15 -20.08 21.79 -6.42
CA LEU A 15 -19.94 20.51 -7.13
C LEU A 15 -18.76 19.71 -6.60
N PRO A 16 -18.86 18.37 -6.53
CA PRO A 16 -17.74 17.53 -6.16
C PRO A 16 -16.53 17.81 -7.04
N LEU A 17 -15.36 17.96 -6.43
CA LEU A 17 -14.11 18.11 -7.15
C LEU A 17 -13.58 16.72 -7.54
N VAL A 18 -13.36 16.50 -8.83
CA VAL A 18 -12.63 15.32 -9.33
C VAL A 18 -11.13 15.61 -9.15
N PRO A 19 -10.40 14.79 -8.38
CA PRO A 19 -8.97 15.00 -8.20
C PRO A 19 -8.21 14.75 -9.50
N GLU A 20 -7.01 15.32 -9.59
CA GLU A 20 -6.09 15.05 -10.69
C GLU A 20 -5.74 13.56 -10.75
N LYS A 21 -5.75 12.99 -11.97
CA LYS A 21 -5.48 11.57 -12.23
C LYS A 21 -4.38 11.40 -13.27
N TYR A 22 -3.57 10.38 -13.05
CA TYR A 22 -2.44 10.03 -13.89
C TYR A 22 -2.63 8.65 -14.49
N ARG A 23 -2.36 8.51 -15.79
CA ARG A 23 -2.10 7.21 -16.41
C ARG A 23 -0.62 7.09 -16.64
N LEU A 24 -0.03 5.99 -16.15
CA LEU A 24 1.40 5.81 -16.05
C LEU A 24 1.83 4.48 -16.67
N SER A 25 3.02 4.47 -17.24
CA SER A 25 3.73 3.25 -17.65
C SER A 25 5.10 3.20 -17.01
N GLN A 26 5.59 2.00 -16.67
CA GLN A 26 6.87 1.81 -16.01
C GLN A 26 7.75 0.75 -16.68
N ILE A 27 9.06 0.90 -16.53
CA ILE A 27 10.05 -0.13 -16.82
C ILE A 27 10.85 -0.37 -15.55
N CYS A 28 10.88 -1.59 -15.07
CA CYS A 28 11.47 -1.97 -13.79
C CYS A 28 12.68 -2.88 -14.01
N ILE A 29 13.79 -2.55 -13.33
CA ILE A 29 15.00 -3.38 -13.26
C ILE A 29 15.33 -3.60 -11.77
N TYR A 30 15.48 -4.85 -11.39
CA TYR A 30 15.95 -5.21 -10.05
C TYR A 30 17.47 -5.23 -10.01
N PRO A 31 18.10 -4.85 -8.88
CA PRO A 31 19.47 -5.23 -8.59
C PRO A 31 19.62 -6.76 -8.64
N ASP A 32 20.84 -7.29 -8.65
CA ASP A 32 21.06 -8.74 -8.75
C ASP A 32 20.43 -9.49 -7.56
N ARG A 33 19.18 -9.94 -7.75
CA ARG A 33 18.38 -10.65 -6.74
C ARG A 33 18.97 -12.01 -6.40
N GLU A 34 19.58 -12.70 -7.37
CA GLU A 34 20.12 -14.04 -7.15
C GLU A 34 21.35 -14.00 -6.27
N ALA A 35 22.28 -13.10 -6.56
CA ALA A 35 23.48 -12.91 -5.74
C ALA A 35 23.12 -12.47 -4.31
N ALA A 36 22.22 -11.50 -4.16
CA ALA A 36 21.76 -11.03 -2.87
C ALA A 36 21.03 -12.13 -2.06
N ALA A 37 20.19 -12.94 -2.71
CA ALA A 37 19.50 -14.06 -2.10
C ALA A 37 20.50 -15.14 -1.64
N LEU A 38 21.52 -15.46 -2.46
CA LEU A 38 22.56 -16.43 -2.10
C LEU A 38 23.34 -15.97 -0.88
N ALA A 39 23.83 -14.75 -0.86
CA ALA A 39 24.55 -14.18 0.28
C ALA A 39 23.71 -14.18 1.57
N THR A 40 22.41 -13.88 1.44
CA THR A 40 21.47 -13.91 2.57
C THR A 40 21.27 -15.33 3.10
N LYS A 41 21.11 -16.31 2.21
CA LYS A 41 21.01 -17.73 2.58
C LYS A 41 22.28 -18.24 3.27
N GLU A 42 23.47 -17.88 2.78
CA GLU A 42 24.75 -18.24 3.41
C GLU A 42 24.84 -17.66 4.83
N LYS A 43 24.44 -16.39 5.02
CA LYS A 43 24.41 -15.78 6.35
C LYS A 43 23.45 -16.49 7.30
N LEU A 44 22.25 -16.89 6.83
CA LEU A 44 21.30 -17.66 7.63
C LEU A 44 21.81 -19.08 7.95
N LEU A 45 22.49 -19.75 7.02
CA LEU A 45 23.10 -21.05 7.29
C LEU A 45 24.16 -20.94 8.40
N SER A 46 24.99 -19.91 8.37
CA SER A 46 25.95 -19.64 9.45
C SER A 46 25.25 -19.39 10.79
N LEU A 47 24.17 -18.62 10.82
CA LEU A 47 23.39 -18.40 12.05
C LEU A 47 22.77 -19.71 12.57
N ARG A 48 22.24 -20.53 11.66
CA ARG A 48 21.69 -21.85 12.00
C ARG A 48 22.75 -22.76 12.62
N GLU A 49 23.93 -22.80 12.04
CA GLU A 49 25.04 -23.57 12.58
C GLU A 49 25.43 -23.11 13.99
N ARG A 50 25.50 -21.80 14.24
CA ARG A 50 25.75 -21.23 15.57
C ARG A 50 24.69 -21.65 16.58
N ILE A 51 23.42 -21.69 16.20
CA ILE A 51 22.32 -22.16 17.05
C ILE A 51 22.49 -23.65 17.35
N MET A 52 22.81 -24.45 16.35
CA MET A 52 23.04 -25.90 16.53
C MET A 52 24.26 -26.20 17.43
N ASN A 53 25.22 -25.28 17.47
CA ASN A 53 26.39 -25.33 18.35
C ASN A 53 26.13 -24.74 19.75
N GLY A 54 24.87 -24.38 20.07
CA GLY A 54 24.44 -24.00 21.42
C GLY A 54 24.28 -22.50 21.68
N GLU A 55 24.47 -21.64 20.67
CA GLU A 55 24.10 -20.22 20.82
C GLU A 55 22.59 -20.06 20.93
N LYS A 56 22.16 -19.13 21.78
CA LYS A 56 20.74 -18.89 22.00
C LYS A 56 20.07 -18.24 20.76
N PHE A 57 19.06 -18.88 20.21
CA PHE A 57 18.26 -18.35 19.10
C PHE A 57 17.83 -16.91 19.36
N SER A 58 17.29 -16.64 20.56
CA SER A 58 16.80 -15.31 20.93
C SER A 58 17.87 -14.21 20.92
N THR A 59 19.12 -14.56 21.22
CA THR A 59 20.24 -13.62 21.14
C THR A 59 20.55 -13.27 19.69
N LEU A 60 20.66 -14.28 18.84
CA LEU A 60 20.89 -14.07 17.40
C LEU A 60 19.75 -13.34 16.73
N ALA A 61 18.51 -13.62 17.10
CA ALA A 61 17.35 -12.90 16.61
C ALA A 61 17.39 -11.39 16.95
N ARG A 62 17.79 -11.04 18.17
CA ARG A 62 17.93 -9.62 18.57
C ARG A 62 19.02 -8.88 17.80
N ILE A 63 20.08 -9.58 17.41
CA ILE A 63 21.25 -8.98 16.74
C ILE A 63 21.03 -8.89 15.23
N TYR A 64 20.45 -9.94 14.63
CA TYR A 64 20.47 -10.10 13.18
C TYR A 64 19.09 -10.01 12.52
N SER A 65 17.99 -10.28 13.25
CA SER A 65 16.66 -10.27 12.63
C SER A 65 16.27 -8.88 12.17
N GLN A 66 15.82 -8.80 10.93
CA GLN A 66 15.30 -7.58 10.30
C GLN A 66 13.77 -7.47 10.43
N ASP A 67 13.14 -8.31 11.29
CA ASP A 67 11.74 -8.10 11.66
C ASP A 67 11.61 -7.16 12.86
N PRO A 68 11.19 -5.90 12.67
CA PRO A 68 11.11 -4.92 13.77
C PRO A 68 10.04 -5.31 14.81
N GLY A 69 9.06 -6.12 14.41
CA GLY A 69 7.97 -6.56 15.28
C GLY A 69 8.40 -7.59 16.33
N SER A 70 9.38 -8.44 16.04
CA SER A 70 9.78 -9.53 16.92
C SER A 70 11.24 -9.51 17.35
N ALA A 71 12.15 -8.88 16.60
CA ALA A 71 13.59 -8.89 16.87
C ALA A 71 13.94 -8.55 18.32
N ARG A 72 13.35 -7.47 18.86
CA ARG A 72 13.59 -7.02 20.25
C ARG A 72 13.14 -8.04 21.29
N ARG A 73 12.13 -8.87 20.96
CA ARG A 73 11.66 -9.97 21.81
C ARG A 73 12.37 -11.30 21.55
N GLY A 74 13.54 -11.27 20.89
CA GLY A 74 14.29 -12.46 20.53
C GLY A 74 13.66 -13.28 19.42
N GLY A 75 12.93 -12.63 18.54
CA GLY A 75 12.22 -13.21 17.39
C GLY A 75 10.86 -13.80 17.71
N GLU A 76 10.37 -13.72 18.96
CA GLU A 76 9.11 -14.36 19.39
C GLU A 76 7.89 -13.63 18.84
N LEU A 77 7.00 -14.40 18.20
CA LEU A 77 5.78 -13.93 17.54
C LEU A 77 4.54 -13.99 18.43
N GLY A 78 4.60 -14.85 19.49
CA GLY A 78 3.43 -15.16 20.31
C GLY A 78 2.55 -16.26 19.70
N MET A 79 1.54 -16.69 20.45
CA MET A 79 0.58 -17.70 20.00
C MET A 79 -0.35 -17.09 18.95
N ALA A 80 -0.35 -17.64 17.73
CA ALA A 80 -1.13 -17.12 16.63
C ALA A 80 -1.62 -18.24 15.70
N SER A 81 -2.69 -17.96 14.95
CA SER A 81 -3.23 -18.88 13.94
C SER A 81 -2.27 -19.00 12.75
N LYS A 82 -2.13 -20.21 12.21
CA LYS A 82 -1.37 -20.45 10.99
C LYS A 82 -1.83 -19.58 9.80
N SER A 83 -3.08 -19.15 9.78
CA SER A 83 -3.67 -18.40 8.68
C SER A 83 -3.18 -16.95 8.54
N ILE A 84 -2.50 -16.40 9.56
CA ILE A 84 -1.97 -15.03 9.51
C ILE A 84 -0.56 -14.94 8.92
N PHE A 85 0.08 -16.07 8.71
CA PHE A 85 1.44 -16.16 8.15
C PHE A 85 1.41 -16.58 6.70
N TRP A 86 2.49 -16.32 5.98
CA TRP A 86 2.68 -16.85 4.64
C TRP A 86 2.61 -18.39 4.65
N PRO A 87 2.00 -19.03 3.64
CA PRO A 87 1.86 -20.50 3.61
C PRO A 87 3.16 -21.25 3.86
N ALA A 88 4.26 -20.85 3.20
CA ALA A 88 5.56 -21.49 3.39
C ALA A 88 6.07 -21.40 4.83
N PHE A 89 5.83 -20.29 5.52
CA PHE A 89 6.16 -20.11 6.93
C PHE A 89 5.31 -21.03 7.82
N SER A 90 3.99 -21.03 7.61
CA SER A 90 3.05 -21.85 8.36
C SER A 90 3.32 -23.34 8.21
N ASP A 91 3.54 -23.80 6.98
CA ASP A 91 3.80 -25.20 6.67
C ASP A 91 5.11 -25.67 7.35
N ALA A 92 6.16 -24.86 7.26
CA ALA A 92 7.40 -25.12 7.95
C ALA A 92 7.21 -25.20 9.47
N ALA A 93 6.55 -24.19 10.08
CA ALA A 93 6.31 -24.16 11.52
C ALA A 93 5.44 -25.35 11.96
N MET A 94 4.39 -25.68 11.22
CA MET A 94 3.50 -26.82 11.54
C MET A 94 4.19 -28.18 11.39
N SER A 95 5.21 -28.32 10.54
CA SER A 95 5.97 -29.56 10.39
C SER A 95 7.02 -29.79 11.50
N LEU A 96 7.51 -28.71 12.12
CA LEU A 96 8.57 -28.79 13.13
C LEU A 96 8.05 -29.34 14.47
N LYS A 97 8.88 -30.03 15.20
CA LYS A 97 8.67 -30.31 16.63
C LYS A 97 9.15 -29.10 17.45
N PRO A 98 8.50 -28.81 18.62
CA PRO A 98 8.99 -27.77 19.52
C PRO A 98 10.48 -27.93 19.85
N GLY A 99 11.21 -26.81 19.84
CA GLY A 99 12.65 -26.75 20.08
C GLY A 99 13.53 -27.09 18.88
N ILE A 100 12.95 -27.42 17.73
CA ILE A 100 13.75 -27.71 16.51
C ILE A 100 13.76 -26.47 15.60
N VAL A 101 14.94 -26.13 15.09
CA VAL A 101 15.16 -25.02 14.15
C VAL A 101 14.96 -25.51 12.71
N SER A 102 14.22 -24.78 11.92
CA SER A 102 13.92 -25.08 10.52
C SER A 102 15.18 -25.10 9.63
N GLN A 103 15.01 -25.62 8.42
CA GLN A 103 15.82 -25.17 7.30
C GLN A 103 15.44 -23.71 6.94
N ILE A 104 16.16 -23.11 6.00
CA ILE A 104 15.80 -21.77 5.51
C ILE A 104 14.43 -21.85 4.82
N VAL A 105 13.53 -20.99 5.25
CA VAL A 105 12.17 -20.84 4.68
C VAL A 105 12.12 -19.53 3.92
N GLU A 106 11.76 -19.60 2.66
CA GLU A 106 11.61 -18.43 1.78
C GLU A 106 10.15 -17.99 1.74
N THR A 107 9.92 -16.69 1.91
CA THR A 107 8.61 -16.05 1.81
C THR A 107 8.75 -14.74 1.03
N PRO A 108 7.64 -14.10 0.62
CA PRO A 108 7.72 -12.76 0.03
C PRO A 108 8.37 -11.69 0.92
N ASP A 109 8.41 -11.89 2.25
CA ASP A 109 9.07 -10.96 3.19
C ASP A 109 10.60 -11.18 3.28
N GLY A 110 11.13 -12.29 2.76
CA GLY A 110 12.55 -12.66 2.81
C GLY A 110 12.79 -14.09 3.26
N PHE A 111 13.96 -14.34 3.86
CA PHE A 111 14.41 -15.67 4.29
C PHE A 111 14.35 -15.79 5.81
N HIS A 112 13.83 -16.91 6.30
CA HIS A 112 13.58 -17.13 7.71
C HIS A 112 14.29 -18.37 8.23
N LEU A 113 14.79 -18.30 9.48
CA LEU A 113 14.94 -19.45 10.35
C LEU A 113 13.80 -19.41 11.38
N ILE A 114 13.17 -20.55 11.63
CA ILE A 114 12.00 -20.67 12.49
C ILE A 114 12.29 -21.71 13.57
N GLU A 115 11.93 -21.40 14.81
CA GLU A 115 11.91 -22.36 15.91
C GLU A 115 10.53 -22.31 16.57
N VAL A 116 9.86 -23.43 16.61
CA VAL A 116 8.54 -23.54 17.27
C VAL A 116 8.75 -23.75 18.76
N LEU A 117 8.06 -22.96 19.57
CA LEU A 117 8.07 -23.07 21.03
C LEU A 117 6.91 -23.92 21.53
N GLU A 118 5.72 -23.74 20.98
CA GLU A 118 4.49 -24.43 21.38
C GLU A 118 3.53 -24.55 20.21
N LYS A 119 2.69 -25.61 20.21
CA LYS A 119 1.61 -25.83 19.24
C LYS A 119 0.31 -26.20 19.95
N LYS A 120 -0.80 -25.67 19.44
CA LYS A 120 -2.14 -26.00 19.91
C LYS A 120 -3.14 -25.99 18.76
N GLY A 121 -3.44 -27.17 18.22
CA GLY A 121 -4.28 -27.28 17.02
C GLY A 121 -3.68 -26.55 15.83
N ASP A 122 -4.44 -25.63 15.24
CA ASP A 122 -4.00 -24.77 14.12
C ASP A 122 -3.25 -23.49 14.55
N MET A 123 -2.91 -23.40 15.82
CA MET A 123 -2.15 -22.29 16.39
C MET A 123 -0.75 -22.76 16.80
N PHE A 124 0.21 -21.85 16.69
CA PHE A 124 1.56 -22.07 17.21
C PHE A 124 2.17 -20.78 17.77
N ASN A 125 3.07 -20.94 18.76
CA ASN A 125 4.02 -19.91 19.14
C ASN A 125 5.36 -20.29 18.56
N ALA A 126 5.97 -19.38 17.82
CA ALA A 126 7.28 -19.55 17.21
C ALA A 126 8.13 -18.30 17.43
N ARG A 127 9.43 -18.48 17.27
CA ARG A 127 10.37 -17.37 17.08
C ARG A 127 11.08 -17.52 15.76
N HIS A 128 11.45 -16.40 15.14
CA HIS A 128 12.11 -16.40 13.86
C HIS A 128 13.26 -15.40 13.78
N ILE A 129 14.17 -15.66 12.84
CA ILE A 129 15.15 -14.70 12.34
C ILE A 129 14.80 -14.46 10.89
N LEU A 130 14.44 -13.22 10.58
CA LEU A 130 14.17 -12.76 9.21
C LEU A 130 15.40 -12.02 8.70
N LEU A 131 15.90 -12.41 7.54
CA LEU A 131 16.85 -11.62 6.76
C LEU A 131 16.28 -11.35 5.36
N LYS A 132 16.41 -10.10 4.90
CA LYS A 132 16.06 -9.68 3.56
C LYS A 132 17.30 -9.61 2.69
N PRO A 133 17.20 -9.89 1.36
CA PRO A 133 18.33 -9.70 0.46
C PRO A 133 18.83 -8.25 0.52
N GLU A 134 20.14 -8.08 0.71
CA GLU A 134 20.82 -6.79 0.68
C GLU A 134 21.61 -6.70 -0.62
N TYR A 135 21.42 -5.59 -1.34
CA TYR A 135 22.06 -5.35 -2.62
C TYR A 135 23.32 -4.52 -2.45
N THR A 136 24.39 -4.86 -3.17
CA THR A 136 25.61 -4.07 -3.18
C THR A 136 25.41 -2.74 -3.91
N GLU A 137 26.28 -1.76 -3.64
CA GLU A 137 26.27 -0.49 -4.37
C GLU A 137 26.52 -0.69 -5.87
N GLU A 138 27.30 -1.72 -6.23
CA GLU A 138 27.57 -2.08 -7.62
C GLU A 138 26.30 -2.57 -8.32
N ASP A 139 25.55 -3.47 -7.69
CA ASP A 139 24.28 -4.00 -8.24
C ASP A 139 23.25 -2.89 -8.45
N GLN A 140 23.17 -2.00 -7.46
CA GLN A 140 22.29 -0.83 -7.52
C GLN A 140 22.67 0.11 -8.65
N THR A 141 23.99 0.42 -8.76
CA THR A 141 24.53 1.28 -9.81
C THR A 141 24.31 0.67 -11.20
N LYS A 142 24.45 -0.65 -11.34
CA LYS A 142 24.23 -1.35 -12.61
C LYS A 142 22.75 -1.26 -13.04
N ALA A 143 21.82 -1.49 -12.12
CA ALA A 143 20.38 -1.35 -12.41
C ALA A 143 20.03 0.07 -12.84
N PHE A 144 20.53 1.08 -12.12
CA PHE A 144 20.35 2.49 -12.45
C PHE A 144 20.88 2.83 -13.86
N LYS A 145 22.15 2.50 -14.14
CA LYS A 145 22.77 2.78 -15.45
C LYS A 145 22.06 2.08 -16.60
N THR A 146 21.54 0.87 -16.39
CA THR A 146 20.77 0.15 -17.40
C THR A 146 19.52 0.93 -17.78
N LEU A 147 18.79 1.45 -16.79
CA LEU A 147 17.58 2.25 -17.02
C LEU A 147 17.89 3.60 -17.66
N ASP A 148 18.97 4.26 -17.25
CA ASP A 148 19.37 5.56 -17.82
C ASP A 148 19.76 5.43 -19.29
N SER A 149 20.52 4.38 -19.64
CA SER A 149 20.81 4.06 -21.04
C SER A 149 19.54 3.79 -21.84
N LEU A 150 18.61 3.00 -21.26
CA LEU A 150 17.36 2.65 -21.90
C LEU A 150 16.46 3.88 -22.12
N ARG A 151 16.40 4.76 -21.12
CA ARG A 151 15.71 6.05 -21.22
C ARG A 151 16.25 6.87 -22.38
N THR A 152 17.57 6.95 -22.50
CA THR A 152 18.25 7.67 -23.60
C THR A 152 17.89 7.08 -24.95
N GLU A 153 17.89 5.75 -25.11
CA GLU A 153 17.50 5.07 -26.36
C GLU A 153 16.03 5.35 -26.72
N ILE A 154 15.15 5.39 -25.74
CA ILE A 154 13.72 5.71 -25.94
C ILE A 154 13.58 7.19 -26.37
N GLN A 155 14.26 8.12 -25.69
CA GLN A 155 14.20 9.54 -26.01
C GLN A 155 14.76 9.87 -27.40
N ASN A 156 15.76 9.10 -27.84
CA ASN A 156 16.33 9.20 -29.19
C ASN A 156 15.45 8.55 -30.27
N GLY A 157 14.36 7.88 -29.89
CA GLY A 157 13.46 7.19 -30.81
C GLY A 157 14.00 5.87 -31.38
N ASN A 158 15.09 5.32 -30.81
CA ASN A 158 15.69 4.07 -31.26
C ASN A 158 14.85 2.86 -30.88
N ILE A 159 14.07 2.95 -29.79
CA ILE A 159 13.10 1.96 -29.33
C ILE A 159 11.89 2.66 -28.74
N SER A 160 10.67 2.12 -28.91
CA SER A 160 9.50 2.65 -28.21
C SER A 160 9.49 2.22 -26.74
N PHE A 161 8.81 3.00 -25.88
CA PHE A 161 8.69 2.67 -24.47
C PHE A 161 8.05 1.29 -24.25
N GLU A 162 7.02 0.97 -25.03
CA GLU A 162 6.28 -0.31 -24.96
C GLU A 162 7.17 -1.50 -25.35
N MET A 163 8.00 -1.33 -26.37
CA MET A 163 8.96 -2.35 -26.77
C MET A 163 10.06 -2.52 -25.72
N ALA A 164 10.58 -1.42 -25.20
CA ALA A 164 11.56 -1.43 -24.12
C ALA A 164 10.99 -2.13 -22.86
N ALA A 165 9.73 -1.84 -22.48
CA ALA A 165 9.06 -2.50 -21.37
C ALA A 165 8.96 -4.01 -21.58
N ARG A 166 8.55 -4.45 -22.77
CA ARG A 166 8.41 -5.89 -23.08
C ARG A 166 9.73 -6.65 -23.03
N PHE A 167 10.82 -6.04 -23.50
CA PHE A 167 12.11 -6.73 -23.60
C PHE A 167 12.94 -6.63 -22.32
N TYR A 168 12.91 -5.49 -21.65
CA TYR A 168 13.84 -5.20 -20.55
C TYR A 168 13.19 -5.12 -19.19
N SER A 169 11.88 -4.80 -19.08
CA SER A 169 11.23 -4.75 -17.78
C SER A 169 11.18 -6.13 -17.13
N GLN A 170 11.52 -6.15 -15.86
CA GLN A 170 11.47 -7.36 -15.02
C GLN A 170 10.19 -7.41 -14.17
N ASP A 171 9.30 -6.42 -14.28
CA ASP A 171 8.00 -6.43 -13.61
C ASP A 171 7.00 -7.30 -14.39
N PRO A 172 6.58 -8.45 -13.84
CA PRO A 172 5.66 -9.36 -14.53
C PRO A 172 4.25 -8.76 -14.72
N ALA A 173 3.85 -7.82 -13.87
CA ALA A 173 2.51 -7.23 -13.91
C ALA A 173 2.33 -6.28 -15.11
N THR A 174 3.37 -5.53 -15.47
CA THR A 174 3.28 -4.49 -16.50
C THR A 174 4.05 -4.82 -17.78
N ARG A 175 5.02 -5.73 -17.73
CA ARG A 175 5.89 -6.09 -18.86
C ARG A 175 5.12 -6.45 -20.13
N THR A 176 4.08 -7.28 -20.01
CA THR A 176 3.36 -7.84 -21.16
C THR A 176 2.43 -6.84 -21.84
N ASN A 177 1.99 -5.80 -21.13
CA ASN A 177 1.12 -4.76 -21.67
C ASN A 177 1.86 -3.44 -21.99
N GLY A 178 3.19 -3.52 -22.23
CA GLY A 178 4.00 -2.37 -22.63
C GLY A 178 4.35 -1.41 -21.50
N GLY A 179 4.32 -1.91 -20.26
CA GLY A 179 4.67 -1.13 -19.08
C GLY A 179 3.49 -0.45 -18.39
N GLN A 180 2.29 -0.48 -18.98
CA GLN A 180 1.14 0.23 -18.43
C GLN A 180 0.76 -0.28 -17.04
N MET A 181 0.66 0.64 -16.09
CA MET A 181 0.25 0.36 -14.72
C MET A 181 -1.28 0.27 -14.61
N SER A 182 -1.74 -0.62 -13.72
CA SER A 182 -3.16 -0.75 -13.37
C SER A 182 -3.29 -1.11 -11.90
N ASP A 183 -4.37 -0.65 -11.28
CA ASP A 183 -4.74 -1.04 -9.92
C ASP A 183 -5.25 -2.49 -9.93
N PRO A 184 -4.64 -3.41 -9.19
CA PRO A 184 -5.03 -4.82 -9.20
C PRO A 184 -6.42 -5.07 -8.59
N ASN A 185 -6.94 -4.14 -7.77
CA ASN A 185 -8.24 -4.30 -7.11
C ASN A 185 -9.39 -3.77 -7.97
N THR A 186 -9.18 -2.65 -8.65
CA THR A 186 -10.22 -1.97 -9.43
C THR A 186 -10.08 -2.18 -10.92
N GLY A 187 -8.89 -2.59 -11.40
CA GLY A 187 -8.56 -2.66 -12.82
C GLY A 187 -8.37 -1.28 -13.48
N SER A 188 -8.48 -0.19 -12.73
CA SER A 188 -8.27 1.16 -13.26
C SER A 188 -6.83 1.36 -13.72
N SER A 189 -6.65 1.99 -14.88
CA SER A 189 -5.35 2.47 -15.36
C SER A 189 -5.05 3.91 -14.97
N TYR A 190 -5.96 4.56 -14.25
CA TYR A 190 -5.80 5.91 -13.73
C TYR A 190 -5.64 5.89 -12.23
N PHE A 191 -4.71 6.67 -11.74
CA PHE A 191 -4.34 6.78 -10.33
C PHE A 191 -4.46 8.21 -9.86
N GLU A 192 -5.03 8.40 -8.69
CA GLU A 192 -4.94 9.65 -7.95
C GLU A 192 -3.57 9.75 -7.26
N LYS A 193 -3.16 10.95 -6.89
CA LYS A 193 -1.85 11.20 -6.28
C LYS A 193 -1.55 10.32 -5.07
N ASP A 194 -2.52 10.09 -4.21
CA ASP A 194 -2.40 9.28 -2.98
C ASP A 194 -2.32 7.77 -3.24
N GLN A 195 -2.72 7.34 -4.44
CA GLN A 195 -2.60 5.95 -4.91
C GLN A 195 -1.23 5.66 -5.54
N ILE A 196 -0.44 6.69 -5.85
CA ILE A 196 0.91 6.57 -6.40
C ILE A 196 1.92 6.56 -5.26
N LYS A 197 2.90 5.65 -5.31
CA LYS A 197 3.96 5.61 -4.30
C LYS A 197 4.67 6.97 -4.22
N PRO A 198 5.03 7.46 -3.03
CA PRO A 198 5.62 8.80 -2.87
C PRO A 198 6.89 9.02 -3.69
N GLU A 199 7.74 8.01 -3.82
CA GLU A 199 8.95 8.06 -4.64
C GLU A 199 8.66 8.15 -6.14
N ASP A 200 7.63 7.42 -6.60
CA ASP A 200 7.20 7.44 -8.00
C ASP A 200 6.55 8.78 -8.34
N TYR A 201 5.69 9.29 -7.45
CA TYR A 201 5.08 10.60 -7.65
C TYR A 201 6.14 11.71 -7.70
N ARG A 202 7.16 11.67 -6.82
CA ARG A 202 8.27 12.63 -6.88
C ARG A 202 9.03 12.59 -8.20
N ALA A 203 9.17 11.41 -8.78
CA ALA A 203 9.87 11.23 -10.05
C ALA A 203 9.08 11.79 -11.26
N ILE A 204 7.76 11.76 -11.21
CA ILE A 204 6.90 12.26 -12.30
C ILE A 204 6.39 13.69 -12.08
N ASN A 205 6.54 14.23 -10.89
CA ASN A 205 6.04 15.57 -10.56
C ASN A 205 6.72 16.64 -11.43
N GLY A 206 5.92 17.36 -12.20
CA GLY A 206 6.39 18.38 -13.14
C GLY A 206 6.75 17.83 -14.53
N LEU A 207 6.50 16.56 -14.81
CA LEU A 207 6.59 16.01 -16.15
C LEU A 207 5.28 16.19 -16.91
N ASP A 208 5.40 16.51 -18.20
CA ASP A 208 4.28 16.57 -19.12
C ASP A 208 3.94 15.19 -19.69
N GLU A 209 2.78 15.08 -20.34
CA GLU A 209 2.36 13.88 -21.06
C GLU A 209 3.43 13.44 -22.09
N GLY A 210 3.74 12.16 -22.12
CA GLY A 210 4.78 11.55 -22.96
C GLY A 210 6.21 11.62 -22.39
N GLN A 211 6.46 12.42 -21.37
CA GLN A 211 7.79 12.51 -20.75
C GLN A 211 8.08 11.33 -19.84
N ILE A 212 9.38 11.02 -19.71
CA ILE A 212 9.91 9.88 -18.94
C ILE A 212 10.76 10.41 -17.80
N SER A 213 10.53 9.91 -16.61
CA SER A 213 11.32 10.26 -15.42
C SER A 213 12.78 9.84 -15.55
N GLU A 214 13.64 10.41 -14.74
CA GLU A 214 14.92 9.79 -14.45
C GLU A 214 14.75 8.46 -13.73
N PRO A 215 15.77 7.56 -13.75
CA PRO A 215 15.71 6.36 -12.96
C PRO A 215 15.54 6.67 -11.46
N VAL A 216 14.57 6.04 -10.83
CA VAL A 216 14.24 6.22 -9.43
C VAL A 216 14.26 4.88 -8.70
N ALA A 217 14.80 4.88 -7.48
CA ALA A 217 14.67 3.77 -6.56
C ALA A 217 13.26 3.78 -5.96
N SER A 218 12.57 2.66 -6.05
CA SER A 218 11.22 2.45 -5.54
C SER A 218 11.10 1.05 -4.96
N ARG A 219 9.89 0.64 -4.61
CA ARG A 219 9.62 -0.71 -4.14
C ARG A 219 8.54 -1.36 -4.99
N ASP A 220 8.64 -2.67 -5.19
CA ASP A 220 7.57 -3.46 -5.81
C ASP A 220 6.39 -3.67 -4.83
N ASN A 221 5.43 -4.50 -5.20
CA ASN A 221 4.27 -4.83 -4.36
C ASN A 221 4.38 -6.25 -3.75
N GLU A 222 5.58 -6.85 -3.75
CA GLU A 222 5.81 -8.16 -3.16
C GLU A 222 6.12 -8.04 -1.66
N GLY A 223 5.56 -8.94 -0.86
CA GLY A 223 5.75 -8.96 0.58
C GLY A 223 5.10 -7.76 1.30
N ARG A 224 5.50 -7.54 2.54
CA ARG A 224 4.95 -6.45 3.37
C ARG A 224 5.54 -5.08 3.05
N ASP A 225 6.84 -5.04 2.75
CA ASP A 225 7.59 -3.79 2.56
C ASP A 225 7.98 -3.55 1.10
N GLY A 226 7.73 -4.53 0.22
CA GLY A 226 8.19 -4.54 -1.17
C GLY A 226 9.71 -4.71 -1.30
N ASN A 227 10.17 -5.23 -2.44
CA ASN A 227 11.59 -5.34 -2.75
C ASN A 227 12.08 -4.06 -3.42
N LEU A 228 13.37 -3.74 -3.24
CA LEU A 228 14.02 -2.64 -3.95
C LEU A 228 13.96 -2.91 -5.46
N VAL A 229 13.48 -1.94 -6.20
CA VAL A 229 13.43 -1.92 -7.66
C VAL A 229 13.84 -0.55 -8.15
N TYR A 230 14.58 -0.50 -9.25
CA TYR A 230 14.83 0.72 -9.99
C TYR A 230 13.85 0.78 -11.16
N LYS A 231 13.32 1.96 -11.44
CA LYS A 231 12.39 2.15 -12.55
C LYS A 231 12.47 3.52 -13.18
N ILE A 232 12.06 3.59 -14.43
CA ILE A 232 11.67 4.80 -15.11
C ILE A 232 10.16 4.78 -15.31
N VAL A 233 9.52 5.92 -15.13
CA VAL A 233 8.07 6.07 -15.26
C VAL A 233 7.78 7.08 -16.34
N ARG A 234 6.88 6.71 -17.27
CA ARG A 234 6.36 7.63 -18.29
C ARG A 234 4.97 8.10 -17.89
N VAL A 235 4.74 9.39 -18.01
CA VAL A 235 3.41 9.97 -17.89
C VAL A 235 2.67 9.79 -19.22
N ASP A 236 1.72 8.86 -19.27
CA ASP A 236 0.97 8.62 -20.51
C ASP A 236 -0.16 9.63 -20.70
N LYS A 237 -0.82 10.02 -19.61
CA LYS A 237 -1.89 11.01 -19.62
C LYS A 237 -2.09 11.64 -18.24
N ILE A 238 -2.46 12.91 -18.24
CA ILE A 238 -2.87 13.66 -17.06
C ILE A 238 -4.30 14.11 -17.26
N ILE A 239 -5.19 13.79 -16.33
CA ILE A 239 -6.53 14.40 -16.25
C ILE A 239 -6.44 15.43 -15.13
N PRO A 240 -6.47 16.73 -15.43
CA PRO A 240 -6.36 17.76 -14.41
C PRO A 240 -7.58 17.73 -13.47
N SER A 241 -7.40 18.21 -12.26
CA SER A 241 -8.51 18.37 -11.33
C SER A 241 -9.57 19.31 -11.91
N HIS A 242 -10.83 18.89 -11.82
CA HIS A 242 -11.96 19.67 -12.37
C HIS A 242 -13.23 19.46 -11.52
N PRO A 243 -14.17 20.41 -11.51
CA PRO A 243 -15.50 20.18 -10.94
C PRO A 243 -16.21 19.05 -11.71
N ALA A 244 -16.86 18.16 -10.97
CA ALA A 244 -17.53 17.01 -11.58
C ALA A 244 -18.58 17.45 -12.63
N SER A 245 -18.61 16.72 -13.75
CA SER A 245 -19.52 16.98 -14.86
C SER A 245 -20.52 15.83 -15.06
N PHE A 246 -21.70 16.15 -15.60
CA PHE A 246 -22.71 15.12 -15.88
C PHE A 246 -22.26 14.12 -16.94
N SER A 247 -21.48 14.56 -17.93
CA SER A 247 -21.06 13.74 -19.06
C SER A 247 -19.93 12.78 -18.75
N GLU A 248 -19.05 13.16 -17.82
CA GLU A 248 -17.83 12.40 -17.53
C GLU A 248 -17.85 11.71 -16.15
N ASP A 249 -18.59 12.31 -15.18
CA ASP A 249 -18.54 11.92 -13.78
C ASP A 249 -19.94 11.55 -13.23
N TYR A 250 -20.77 10.95 -14.05
CA TYR A 250 -22.18 10.65 -13.72
C TYR A 250 -22.32 9.90 -12.39
N ASP A 251 -21.52 8.85 -12.16
CA ASP A 251 -21.61 8.05 -10.94
C ASP A 251 -21.23 8.84 -9.69
N LEU A 252 -20.22 9.72 -9.80
CA LEU A 252 -19.82 10.62 -8.72
C LEU A 252 -20.96 11.60 -8.40
N MET A 253 -21.55 12.19 -9.42
CA MET A 253 -22.68 13.11 -9.29
C MET A 253 -23.92 12.43 -8.72
N LEU A 254 -24.22 11.22 -9.16
CA LEU A 254 -25.31 10.41 -8.63
C LEU A 254 -25.13 10.11 -7.14
N ASN A 255 -23.91 9.76 -6.72
CA ASN A 255 -23.61 9.49 -5.33
C ASN A 255 -23.67 10.76 -4.47
N ALA A 256 -23.15 11.89 -4.97
CA ALA A 256 -23.25 13.17 -4.27
C ALA A 256 -24.72 13.58 -4.09
N ALA A 257 -25.54 13.45 -5.13
CA ALA A 257 -26.97 13.71 -5.09
C ALA A 257 -27.69 12.81 -4.08
N LYS A 258 -27.42 11.51 -4.07
CA LYS A 258 -27.98 10.56 -3.09
C LYS A 258 -27.59 10.92 -1.66
N ASN A 259 -26.33 11.26 -1.43
CA ASN A 259 -25.85 11.65 -0.11
C ASN A 259 -26.53 12.91 0.40
N LYS A 260 -26.66 13.95 -0.45
CA LYS A 260 -27.35 15.21 -0.08
C LYS A 260 -28.79 14.94 0.32
N LEU A 261 -29.53 14.18 -0.50
CA LEU A 261 -30.92 13.82 -0.18
C LEU A 261 -31.05 13.01 1.11
N SER A 262 -30.13 12.08 1.34
CA SER A 262 -30.12 11.28 2.57
C SER A 262 -29.90 12.18 3.77
N MET A 263 -28.98 13.13 3.68
CA MET A 263 -28.74 14.11 4.76
C MET A 263 -29.96 15.01 5.00
N GLU A 264 -30.55 15.55 3.93
CA GLU A 264 -31.78 16.37 4.03
C GLU A 264 -32.95 15.59 4.65
N ALA A 265 -33.10 14.32 4.30
CA ALA A 265 -34.15 13.46 4.86
C ALA A 265 -33.88 13.16 6.36
N ILE A 266 -32.63 12.92 6.74
CA ILE A 266 -32.22 12.73 8.12
C ILE A 266 -32.45 14.00 8.93
N ASP A 267 -32.04 15.15 8.43
CA ASP A 267 -32.22 16.44 9.09
C ASP A 267 -33.69 16.77 9.31
N LYS A 268 -34.50 16.55 8.29
CA LYS A 268 -35.94 16.71 8.38
C LYS A 268 -36.53 15.80 9.46
N PHE A 269 -36.16 14.51 9.43
CA PHE A 269 -36.62 13.54 10.43
C PHE A 269 -36.19 13.92 11.85
N LEU A 270 -34.93 14.33 12.03
CA LEU A 270 -34.40 14.74 13.33
C LEU A 270 -35.11 15.99 13.84
N ASN A 271 -35.32 17.00 12.99
CA ASN A 271 -36.02 18.23 13.38
C ASN A 271 -37.48 17.95 13.80
N GLU A 272 -38.20 17.06 13.07
CA GLU A 272 -39.54 16.62 13.43
C GLU A 272 -39.54 15.86 14.78
N LYS A 273 -38.54 15.00 15.03
CA LYS A 273 -38.43 14.25 16.27
C LYS A 273 -38.03 15.12 17.44
N ILE A 274 -37.10 16.05 17.27
CA ILE A 274 -36.71 17.03 18.31
C ILE A 274 -37.91 17.87 18.75
N ALA A 275 -38.77 18.26 17.81
CA ALA A 275 -39.97 19.03 18.10
C ALA A 275 -40.98 18.25 18.96
N THR A 276 -41.12 16.94 18.73
CA THR A 276 -42.16 16.09 19.34
C THR A 276 -41.67 15.23 20.52
N THR A 277 -40.36 15.08 20.67
CA THR A 277 -39.77 14.23 21.71
C THR A 277 -39.45 15.08 22.96
N TYR A 278 -39.71 14.48 24.14
CA TYR A 278 -39.25 15.10 25.38
C TYR A 278 -37.74 14.94 25.50
N ILE A 279 -37.04 16.05 25.39
CA ILE A 279 -35.58 16.17 25.51
C ILE A 279 -35.28 17.17 26.61
N THR A 280 -34.34 16.84 27.48
CA THR A 280 -33.84 17.73 28.50
C THR A 280 -32.32 17.82 28.40
N ILE A 281 -31.78 19.02 28.26
CA ILE A 281 -30.36 19.31 28.16
C ILE A 281 -29.91 19.95 29.48
N ASP A 282 -28.81 19.47 30.04
CA ASP A 282 -28.24 20.03 31.26
C ASP A 282 -27.74 21.46 30.99
N PRO A 283 -27.96 22.41 31.91
CA PRO A 283 -27.49 23.81 31.79
C PRO A 283 -26.00 23.99 31.50
N ILE A 284 -25.17 23.02 31.88
CA ILE A 284 -23.72 23.05 31.59
C ILE A 284 -23.43 23.13 30.09
N PHE A 285 -24.38 22.73 29.22
CA PHE A 285 -24.27 22.76 27.76
C PHE A 285 -24.96 24.02 27.17
N ALA A 286 -25.32 25.00 27.94
CA ALA A 286 -26.04 26.19 27.46
C ALA A 286 -25.25 27.02 26.45
N ASP A 287 -23.93 27.01 26.55
CA ASP A 287 -23.03 27.73 25.64
C ASP A 287 -22.57 26.90 24.44
N CYS A 288 -23.09 25.67 24.27
CA CYS A 288 -22.76 24.84 23.11
C CYS A 288 -23.61 25.24 21.91
N GLU A 289 -22.98 25.27 20.73
CA GLU A 289 -23.72 25.32 19.45
C GLU A 289 -24.31 23.95 19.13
N PHE A 290 -25.60 23.92 18.78
CA PHE A 290 -26.29 22.69 18.39
C PHE A 290 -26.57 22.69 16.88
N ASP A 291 -26.29 21.59 16.21
CA ASP A 291 -26.49 21.44 14.77
C ASP A 291 -27.97 21.46 14.36
N HIS A 292 -28.88 21.11 15.28
CA HIS A 292 -30.32 21.05 15.01
C HIS A 292 -31.10 22.11 15.76
N LYS A 293 -31.95 22.83 15.01
CA LYS A 293 -32.80 23.89 15.56
C LYS A 293 -33.75 23.38 16.64
N GLY A 294 -33.88 24.15 17.71
CA GLY A 294 -34.83 23.88 18.79
C GLY A 294 -34.27 23.06 19.94
N LEU A 295 -33.01 22.66 19.90
CA LEU A 295 -32.34 22.02 21.05
C LEU A 295 -32.02 23.04 22.13
N GLU A 296 -31.67 24.26 21.80
CA GLU A 296 -31.44 25.37 22.76
C GLU A 296 -32.65 25.59 23.67
N ALA A 297 -33.85 25.46 23.11
CA ALA A 297 -35.11 25.60 23.88
C ALA A 297 -35.37 24.43 24.86
N LYS A 298 -34.57 23.37 24.79
CA LYS A 298 -34.67 22.16 25.63
C LYS A 298 -33.70 22.19 26.82
N ILE A 299 -32.92 23.24 26.98
CA ILE A 299 -32.00 23.43 28.12
C ILE A 299 -32.85 23.67 29.36
N LYS A 300 -32.57 22.92 30.45
CA LYS A 300 -33.22 23.16 31.73
C LYS A 300 -32.96 24.60 32.20
N LYS A 301 -34.03 25.29 32.59
CA LYS A 301 -33.88 26.54 33.35
C LYS A 301 -33.43 26.17 34.75
N GLU A 302 -32.37 26.85 35.25
CA GLU A 302 -32.05 26.76 36.66
C GLU A 302 -33.25 27.26 37.46
N GLU A 303 -33.75 26.47 38.44
CA GLU A 303 -34.76 26.83 39.40
C GLU A 303 -34.12 27.66 40.54
#